data_53d10b98a0f12a759372cb8b83563587
#
_entry.id   53d10b98a0f12a759372cb8b83563587
#
_cell.length_a   1.000
_cell.length_b   1.000
_cell.length_c   1.000
_cell.angle_alpha   90.00
_cell.angle_beta   90.00
_cell.angle_gamma   90.00
#
_symmetry.space_group_name_H-M   'P 1'
#
loop_
_entity.id
_entity.type
_entity.pdbx_description
1 polymer ?
#
loop_
_entity_poly.entity_id
_entity_poly.type
_entity_poly.pdbx_seq_one_letter_code
_entity_poly.pdbx_strand_id
1 'polypeptide(L)'
;MRRLFYPFFLLFCLIPAIATPADAPLTAPYVAARAYTLIEVESGQLLAALNPDQRIEPASLTKLMTVYLTFKALKEKTLSPSQPIPVSEHAWKAEGSRMFIDPLKPVTVDELIHGVIIQSGNDASIALAEAMAGSEDAFAERMNKMASALGMDNTHFVNATGLPNPQHYTTAHDLGLLVSALIRHFPEYYPLFAIKEYRYNGITQPNRNRLLWMDATVDGLKTGHTESAGYCLISSARRGDRRILAIVLGTNSDSARSTESQKLLNWGFQTFETQHLFQKDVPIKSLEVFKGATREVKAGFSEEVWMTHPAGETARVKQTLTTLQPIVAPVAAGQKLGTLEISYDGRTVATHDLVALEPVPVGNAFTRGWDTVRLMLK
;
A
#
# COMPACT_ATOMS: atom_id res chain seq x y z
N MET A 1 25.46 39.79 -78.68
CA MET A 1 24.43 39.41 -77.67
C MET A 1 25.11 38.58 -76.58
N ARG A 2 25.45 39.23 -75.48
CA ARG A 2 26.01 38.53 -74.28
C ARG A 2 24.90 38.25 -73.28
N ARG A 3 24.62 36.98 -73.04
CA ARG A 3 23.70 36.54 -71.99
C ARG A 3 24.47 36.49 -70.67
N LEU A 4 24.06 37.34 -69.70
CA LEU A 4 24.48 37.24 -68.29
C LEU A 4 23.74 36.11 -67.61
N PHE A 5 24.48 35.17 -67.05
CA PHE A 5 23.93 34.15 -66.05
C PHE A 5 24.15 34.72 -64.68
N TYR A 6 23.05 34.89 -63.90
CA TYR A 6 23.08 35.14 -62.45
C TYR A 6 22.99 33.79 -61.69
N PRO A 7 23.91 33.50 -60.80
CA PRO A 7 23.75 32.34 -59.95
C PRO A 7 22.78 32.67 -58.80
N PHE A 8 21.74 31.86 -58.70
CA PHE A 8 20.79 31.89 -57.59
C PHE A 8 21.44 31.21 -56.39
N PHE A 9 21.83 31.95 -55.31
CA PHE A 9 22.37 31.44 -54.09
C PHE A 9 21.17 31.06 -53.17
N LEU A 10 20.87 29.74 -53.01
CA LEU A 10 19.93 29.25 -52.03
C LEU A 10 20.59 29.33 -50.64
N LEU A 11 20.14 30.29 -49.82
CA LEU A 11 20.55 30.42 -48.44
C LEU A 11 19.80 29.36 -47.63
N PHE A 12 20.46 28.25 -47.29
CA PHE A 12 19.93 27.23 -46.37
C PHE A 12 20.01 27.81 -44.95
N CYS A 13 18.89 28.30 -44.41
CA CYS A 13 18.76 28.60 -42.99
C CYS A 13 18.82 27.29 -42.17
N LEU A 14 19.98 26.98 -41.61
CA LEU A 14 20.09 25.99 -40.52
C LEU A 14 19.36 26.53 -39.30
N ILE A 15 18.14 26.04 -39.07
CA ILE A 15 17.44 26.22 -37.80
C ILE A 15 18.19 25.32 -36.80
N PRO A 16 18.81 25.87 -35.73
CA PRO A 16 19.39 25.03 -34.71
C PRO A 16 18.25 24.23 -34.06
N ALA A 17 18.35 22.89 -34.09
CA ALA A 17 17.51 22.03 -33.33
C ALA A 17 17.74 22.39 -31.84
N ILE A 18 16.75 23.00 -31.21
CA ILE A 18 16.73 23.18 -29.74
C ILE A 18 16.68 21.75 -29.16
N ALA A 19 17.84 21.27 -28.73
CA ALA A 19 17.88 20.04 -27.92
C ALA A 19 17.02 20.27 -26.69
N THR A 20 15.90 19.57 -26.59
CA THR A 20 15.16 19.48 -25.32
C THR A 20 16.15 18.97 -24.29
N PRO A 21 16.27 19.64 -23.12
CA PRO A 21 17.15 19.15 -22.06
C PRO A 21 16.72 17.71 -21.76
N ALA A 22 17.69 16.79 -21.78
CA ALA A 22 17.47 15.44 -21.29
C ALA A 22 16.93 15.56 -19.87
N ASP A 23 15.75 14.97 -19.62
CA ASP A 23 15.07 15.06 -18.33
C ASP A 23 16.04 14.70 -17.21
N ALA A 24 16.33 15.68 -16.34
CA ALA A 24 17.11 15.41 -15.15
C ALA A 24 16.40 14.32 -14.34
N PRO A 25 17.11 13.30 -13.85
CA PRO A 25 16.46 12.26 -13.05
C PRO A 25 15.74 12.91 -11.87
N LEU A 26 14.47 12.51 -11.64
CA LEU A 26 13.67 12.98 -10.53
C LEU A 26 14.37 12.63 -9.21
N THR A 27 15.02 13.62 -8.62
CA THR A 27 15.77 13.43 -7.39
C THR A 27 14.85 13.72 -6.21
N ALA A 28 14.65 12.73 -5.34
CA ALA A 28 13.94 12.92 -4.08
C ALA A 28 14.67 13.96 -3.21
N PRO A 29 13.96 14.76 -2.41
CA PRO A 29 14.59 15.73 -1.52
C PRO A 29 15.47 15.01 -0.48
N TYR A 30 16.51 15.68 -0.02
CA TYR A 30 17.27 15.17 1.12
C TYR A 30 16.36 15.05 2.35
N VAL A 31 16.36 13.88 2.99
CA VAL A 31 15.59 13.55 4.19
C VAL A 31 16.56 13.13 5.28
N ALA A 32 16.52 13.82 6.42
CA ALA A 32 17.38 13.55 7.57
C ALA A 32 16.84 12.35 8.39
N ALA A 33 16.90 11.16 7.81
CA ALA A 33 16.45 9.90 8.39
C ALA A 33 17.45 8.78 8.07
N ARG A 34 17.41 7.68 8.86
CA ARG A 34 18.24 6.50 8.58
C ARG A 34 17.69 5.68 7.38
N ALA A 35 16.40 5.58 7.29
CA ALA A 35 15.72 4.92 6.18
C ALA A 35 14.36 5.57 5.91
N TYR A 36 13.91 5.52 4.66
CA TYR A 36 12.55 5.92 4.31
C TYR A 36 12.07 5.20 3.04
N THR A 37 10.74 5.13 2.92
CA THR A 37 10.04 4.83 1.65
C THR A 37 8.89 5.81 1.47
N LEU A 38 8.62 6.16 0.21
CA LEU A 38 7.46 6.93 -0.22
C LEU A 38 6.70 6.10 -1.24
N ILE A 39 5.44 5.79 -0.97
CA ILE A 39 4.63 4.85 -1.76
C ILE A 39 3.34 5.56 -2.17
N GLU A 40 2.98 5.45 -3.44
CA GLU A 40 1.62 5.76 -3.86
C GLU A 40 0.76 4.51 -3.67
N VAL A 41 -0.31 4.64 -2.88
CA VAL A 41 -1.02 3.48 -2.32
C VAL A 41 -1.91 2.77 -3.35
N GLU A 42 -2.54 3.53 -4.25
CA GLU A 42 -3.49 2.96 -5.23
C GLU A 42 -2.74 2.14 -6.29
N SER A 43 -1.64 2.66 -6.84
CA SER A 43 -0.79 1.93 -7.79
C SER A 43 0.19 0.96 -7.13
N GLY A 44 0.44 1.10 -5.82
CA GLY A 44 1.47 0.35 -5.09
C GLY A 44 2.90 0.76 -5.44
N GLN A 45 3.09 1.83 -6.22
CA GLN A 45 4.40 2.20 -6.75
C GLN A 45 5.27 2.89 -5.71
N LEU A 46 6.53 2.44 -5.61
CA LEU A 46 7.57 3.08 -4.81
C LEU A 46 8.06 4.33 -5.54
N LEU A 47 7.81 5.52 -4.98
CA LEU A 47 8.17 6.81 -5.57
C LEU A 47 9.59 7.25 -5.20
N ALA A 48 10.02 6.97 -3.98
CA ALA A 48 11.37 7.25 -3.49
C ALA A 48 11.71 6.34 -2.32
N ALA A 49 13.01 6.07 -2.14
CA ALA A 49 13.50 5.31 -1.00
C ALA A 49 14.94 5.69 -0.64
N LEU A 50 15.27 5.51 0.64
CA LEU A 50 16.62 5.48 1.17
C LEU A 50 16.75 4.29 2.11
N ASN A 51 17.71 3.41 1.85
CA ASN A 51 17.95 2.21 2.66
C ASN A 51 16.67 1.42 2.99
N PRO A 52 15.77 1.13 2.01
CA PRO A 52 14.44 0.60 2.27
C PRO A 52 14.45 -0.74 3.02
N ASP A 53 15.49 -1.57 2.82
CA ASP A 53 15.63 -2.91 3.39
C ASP A 53 16.58 -2.94 4.60
N GLN A 54 17.04 -1.77 5.08
CA GLN A 54 17.82 -1.70 6.30
C GLN A 54 16.97 -2.13 7.49
N ARG A 55 17.41 -3.15 8.23
CA ARG A 55 16.77 -3.57 9.49
C ARG A 55 16.93 -2.50 10.56
N ILE A 56 15.81 -2.09 11.11
CA ILE A 56 15.68 -1.09 12.15
C ILE A 56 14.71 -1.62 13.20
N GLU A 57 14.92 -1.25 14.45
CA GLU A 57 13.98 -1.52 15.53
C GLU A 57 12.66 -0.75 15.27
N PRO A 58 11.49 -1.42 15.22
CA PRO A 58 10.23 -0.77 14.85
C PRO A 58 9.69 0.17 15.93
N ALA A 59 10.10 0.01 17.18
CA ALA A 59 9.46 0.69 18.30
C ALA A 59 7.93 0.50 18.22
N SER A 60 7.13 1.50 18.60
CA SER A 60 5.67 1.42 18.57
C SER A 60 5.04 1.34 17.19
N LEU A 61 5.81 1.32 16.08
CA LEU A 61 5.27 0.97 14.76
C LEU A 61 4.81 -0.51 14.70
N THR A 62 5.36 -1.36 15.58
CA THR A 62 4.91 -2.74 15.85
C THR A 62 3.39 -2.84 16.02
N LYS A 63 2.79 -1.83 16.68
CA LYS A 63 1.35 -1.79 16.98
C LYS A 63 0.47 -1.75 15.73
N LEU A 64 1.02 -1.41 14.57
CA LEU A 64 0.29 -1.52 13.30
C LEU A 64 -0.02 -2.98 12.96
N MET A 65 0.88 -3.93 13.25
CA MET A 65 0.59 -5.36 13.11
C MET A 65 -0.42 -5.82 14.18
N THR A 66 -0.32 -5.33 15.41
CA THR A 66 -1.30 -5.62 16.47
C THR A 66 -2.70 -5.19 16.05
N VAL A 67 -2.84 -3.96 15.53
CA VAL A 67 -4.11 -3.42 15.04
C VAL A 67 -4.58 -4.16 13.78
N TYR A 68 -3.68 -4.50 12.86
CA TYR A 68 -4.01 -5.26 11.66
C TYR A 68 -4.67 -6.61 12.02
N LEU A 69 -4.08 -7.37 12.95
CA LEU A 69 -4.64 -8.64 13.42
C LEU A 69 -5.95 -8.44 14.18
N THR A 70 -6.09 -7.34 14.93
CA THR A 70 -7.35 -7.00 15.62
C THR A 70 -8.45 -6.69 14.60
N PHE A 71 -8.19 -5.88 13.59
CA PHE A 71 -9.16 -5.58 12.53
C PHE A 71 -9.54 -6.83 11.72
N LYS A 72 -8.55 -7.71 11.46
CA LYS A 72 -8.83 -9.02 10.85
C LYS A 72 -9.79 -9.84 11.70
N ALA A 73 -9.57 -9.93 13.02
CA ALA A 73 -10.44 -10.66 13.94
C ALA A 73 -11.86 -10.05 14.00
N LEU A 74 -11.99 -8.71 13.95
CA LEU A 74 -13.30 -8.05 13.86
C LEU A 74 -14.02 -8.37 12.56
N LYS A 75 -13.32 -8.31 11.44
CA LYS A 75 -13.88 -8.63 10.10
C LYS A 75 -14.32 -10.08 9.99
N GLU A 76 -13.57 -11.00 10.59
CA GLU A 76 -13.88 -12.43 10.69
C GLU A 76 -14.91 -12.75 11.79
N LYS A 77 -15.35 -11.74 12.57
CA LYS A 77 -16.30 -11.86 13.67
C LYS A 77 -15.84 -12.81 14.80
N THR A 78 -14.55 -13.02 14.94
CA THR A 78 -13.93 -13.74 16.06
C THR A 78 -13.73 -12.85 17.28
N LEU A 79 -13.76 -11.52 17.08
CA LEU A 79 -13.90 -10.49 18.10
C LEU A 79 -15.13 -9.61 17.81
N SER A 80 -15.65 -8.95 18.85
CA SER A 80 -16.68 -7.91 18.71
C SER A 80 -16.17 -6.60 19.31
N PRO A 81 -16.47 -5.41 18.71
CA PRO A 81 -16.05 -4.12 19.27
C PRO A 81 -16.51 -3.91 20.73
N SER A 82 -17.71 -4.35 21.07
CA SER A 82 -18.29 -4.24 22.42
C SER A 82 -17.90 -5.37 23.38
N GLN A 83 -17.09 -6.34 22.93
CA GLN A 83 -16.65 -7.44 23.77
C GLN A 83 -15.80 -6.93 24.93
N PRO A 84 -16.17 -7.22 26.19
CA PRO A 84 -15.36 -6.87 27.34
C PRO A 84 -14.13 -7.79 27.43
N ILE A 85 -12.98 -7.20 27.66
CA ILE A 85 -11.70 -7.90 27.83
C ILE A 85 -11.27 -7.73 29.28
N PRO A 86 -11.00 -8.80 30.01
CA PRO A 86 -10.40 -8.73 31.33
C PRO A 86 -8.98 -8.20 31.24
N VAL A 87 -8.58 -7.32 32.13
CA VAL A 87 -7.26 -6.73 32.20
C VAL A 87 -6.35 -7.59 33.07
N SER A 88 -5.33 -8.19 32.47
CA SER A 88 -4.31 -8.94 33.21
C SER A 88 -3.37 -8.02 33.99
N GLU A 89 -2.71 -8.56 35.02
CA GLU A 89 -1.67 -7.85 35.75
C GLU A 89 -0.48 -7.48 34.83
N HIS A 90 -0.16 -8.33 33.86
CA HIS A 90 0.88 -8.08 32.84
C HIS A 90 0.53 -6.87 31.98
N ALA A 91 -0.67 -6.81 31.41
CA ALA A 91 -1.14 -5.66 30.63
C ALA A 91 -1.20 -4.38 31.50
N TRP A 92 -1.74 -4.46 32.71
CA TRP A 92 -1.85 -3.31 33.60
C TRP A 92 -0.50 -2.71 34.01
N LYS A 93 0.52 -3.55 34.25
CA LYS A 93 1.89 -3.15 34.63
C LYS A 93 2.77 -2.79 33.43
N ALA A 94 2.24 -2.79 32.21
CA ALA A 94 2.99 -2.48 31.02
C ALA A 94 3.77 -1.16 31.16
N GLU A 95 5.04 -1.18 30.80
CA GLU A 95 5.92 0.01 30.82
C GLU A 95 5.67 0.90 29.61
N GLY A 96 6.15 2.14 29.68
CA GLY A 96 6.11 3.10 28.57
C GLY A 96 4.74 3.77 28.41
N SER A 97 4.27 3.91 27.16
CA SER A 97 3.00 4.58 26.83
C SER A 97 1.81 3.74 27.23
N ARG A 98 0.82 4.33 27.92
CA ARG A 98 -0.38 3.62 28.40
C ARG A 98 -1.67 4.41 28.18
N MET A 99 -2.79 3.71 27.98
CA MET A 99 -4.12 4.31 28.10
C MET A 99 -4.68 4.26 29.51
N PHE A 100 -4.01 3.57 30.44
CA PHE A 100 -4.35 3.41 31.86
C PHE A 100 -5.59 2.52 32.08
N ILE A 101 -5.55 1.29 31.51
CA ILE A 101 -6.55 0.25 31.82
C ILE A 101 -6.43 -0.18 33.28
N ASP A 102 -7.55 -0.67 33.84
CA ASP A 102 -7.70 -1.00 35.26
C ASP A 102 -8.11 -2.49 35.42
N PRO A 103 -7.36 -3.32 36.17
CA PRO A 103 -7.72 -4.73 36.39
C PRO A 103 -9.08 -4.94 37.04
N LEU A 104 -9.59 -3.93 37.72
CA LEU A 104 -10.89 -4.01 38.38
C LEU A 104 -12.09 -3.68 37.47
N LYS A 105 -11.77 -3.24 36.21
CA LYS A 105 -12.79 -2.83 35.24
C LYS A 105 -12.51 -3.48 33.90
N PRO A 106 -13.43 -4.24 33.30
CA PRO A 106 -13.27 -4.72 31.95
C PRO A 106 -13.22 -3.53 30.99
N VAL A 107 -12.43 -3.66 29.94
CA VAL A 107 -12.29 -2.69 28.87
C VAL A 107 -12.78 -3.32 27.56
N THR A 108 -13.48 -2.59 26.72
CA THR A 108 -13.97 -3.12 25.45
C THR A 108 -12.86 -3.19 24.40
N VAL A 109 -13.02 -4.07 23.40
CA VAL A 109 -12.11 -4.15 22.25
C VAL A 109 -11.99 -2.80 21.52
N ASP A 110 -13.11 -2.08 21.36
CA ASP A 110 -13.12 -0.75 20.74
C ASP A 110 -12.27 0.26 21.51
N GLU A 111 -12.43 0.32 22.84
CA GLU A 111 -11.62 1.19 23.70
C GLU A 111 -10.13 0.84 23.60
N LEU A 112 -9.79 -0.46 23.58
CA LEU A 112 -8.39 -0.90 23.43
C LEU A 112 -7.79 -0.46 22.07
N ILE A 113 -8.56 -0.60 20.99
CA ILE A 113 -8.13 -0.14 19.66
C ILE A 113 -7.81 1.37 19.67
N HIS A 114 -8.70 2.18 20.24
CA HIS A 114 -8.47 3.61 20.42
C HIS A 114 -7.20 3.89 21.24
N GLY A 115 -7.00 3.15 22.32
CA GLY A 115 -5.80 3.24 23.16
C GLY A 115 -4.52 2.90 22.41
N VAL A 116 -4.52 1.86 21.58
CA VAL A 116 -3.35 1.48 20.75
C VAL A 116 -3.03 2.52 19.69
N ILE A 117 -4.05 3.00 18.99
CA ILE A 117 -3.85 3.92 17.85
C ILE A 117 -3.45 5.32 18.34
N ILE A 118 -4.21 5.88 19.27
CA ILE A 118 -4.10 7.31 19.62
C ILE A 118 -2.99 7.53 20.64
N GLN A 119 -3.04 6.82 21.76
CA GLN A 119 -2.07 6.98 22.86
C GLN A 119 -0.83 6.11 22.71
N SER A 120 -0.88 5.16 21.78
CA SER A 120 0.18 4.14 21.64
C SER A 120 0.31 3.26 22.88
N GLY A 121 -0.82 2.91 23.52
CA GLY A 121 -0.89 2.17 24.79
C GLY A 121 -0.26 0.78 24.69
N ASN A 122 0.79 0.54 25.48
CA ASN A 122 1.38 -0.79 25.62
C ASN A 122 0.44 -1.72 26.37
N ASP A 123 -0.19 -1.21 27.42
CA ASP A 123 -1.24 -1.90 28.19
C ASP A 123 -2.39 -2.38 27.29
N ALA A 124 -2.89 -1.52 26.43
CA ALA A 124 -3.95 -1.88 25.48
C ALA A 124 -3.47 -2.92 24.44
N SER A 125 -2.22 -2.81 23.99
CA SER A 125 -1.65 -3.76 23.00
C SER A 125 -1.50 -5.16 23.58
N ILE A 126 -1.01 -5.27 24.82
CA ILE A 126 -0.90 -6.54 25.55
C ILE A 126 -2.27 -7.14 25.81
N ALA A 127 -3.24 -6.34 26.28
CA ALA A 127 -4.60 -6.83 26.53
C ALA A 127 -5.25 -7.41 25.26
N LEU A 128 -5.09 -6.75 24.10
CA LEU A 128 -5.56 -7.29 22.82
C LEU A 128 -4.82 -8.57 22.41
N ALA A 129 -3.51 -8.62 22.60
CA ALA A 129 -2.69 -9.78 22.30
C ALA A 129 -3.13 -11.01 23.11
N GLU A 130 -3.27 -10.84 24.42
CA GLU A 130 -3.74 -11.89 25.33
C GLU A 130 -5.17 -12.35 25.01
N ALA A 131 -6.08 -11.40 24.70
CA ALA A 131 -7.45 -11.73 24.32
C ALA A 131 -7.53 -12.55 23.03
N MET A 132 -6.64 -12.30 22.07
CA MET A 132 -6.66 -13.00 20.79
C MET A 132 -5.86 -14.30 20.78
N ALA A 133 -4.81 -14.42 21.60
CA ALA A 133 -3.87 -15.54 21.53
C ALA A 133 -3.62 -16.25 22.86
N GLY A 134 -4.16 -15.74 23.97
CA GLY A 134 -3.95 -16.28 25.31
C GLY A 134 -2.66 -15.78 25.99
N SER A 135 -1.66 -15.35 25.21
CA SER A 135 -0.43 -14.73 25.72
C SER A 135 0.17 -13.80 24.67
N GLU A 136 1.04 -12.86 25.10
CA GLU A 136 1.78 -11.98 24.19
C GLU A 136 2.76 -12.78 23.29
N ASP A 137 3.42 -13.81 23.81
CA ASP A 137 4.33 -14.68 23.03
C ASP A 137 3.58 -15.40 21.89
N ALA A 138 2.45 -16.05 22.22
CA ALA A 138 1.61 -16.71 21.21
C ALA A 138 1.05 -15.71 20.18
N PHE A 139 0.83 -14.46 20.59
CA PHE A 139 0.43 -13.40 19.68
C PHE A 139 1.59 -12.98 18.76
N ALA A 140 2.80 -12.87 19.26
CA ALA A 140 3.99 -12.58 18.45
C ALA A 140 4.21 -13.66 17.36
N GLU A 141 3.95 -14.94 17.64
CA GLU A 141 3.95 -15.98 16.61
C GLU A 141 2.90 -15.72 15.51
N ARG A 142 1.69 -15.26 15.87
CA ARG A 142 0.67 -14.88 14.88
C ARG A 142 1.10 -13.65 14.07
N MET A 143 1.74 -12.67 14.71
CA MET A 143 2.31 -11.49 14.01
C MET A 143 3.34 -11.92 12.96
N ASN A 144 4.24 -12.84 13.29
CA ASN A 144 5.26 -13.34 12.37
C ASN A 144 4.66 -14.16 11.21
N LYS A 145 3.64 -14.99 11.47
CA LYS A 145 2.90 -15.69 10.42
C LYS A 145 2.22 -14.70 9.47
N MET A 146 1.63 -13.63 10.00
CA MET A 146 1.02 -12.58 9.18
C MET A 146 2.06 -11.78 8.41
N ALA A 147 3.20 -11.44 9.02
CA ALA A 147 4.31 -10.77 8.34
C ALA A 147 4.77 -11.58 7.10
N SER A 148 5.00 -12.89 7.27
CA SER A 148 5.32 -13.77 6.15
C SER A 148 4.22 -13.81 5.08
N ALA A 149 2.94 -13.86 5.47
CA ALA A 149 1.82 -13.83 4.53
C ALA A 149 1.70 -12.51 3.75
N LEU A 150 2.20 -11.41 4.30
CA LEU A 150 2.25 -10.09 3.65
C LEU A 150 3.56 -9.86 2.87
N GLY A 151 4.50 -10.81 2.86
CA GLY A 151 5.79 -10.67 2.19
C GLY A 151 6.81 -9.81 2.94
N MET A 152 6.64 -9.63 4.27
CA MET A 152 7.55 -8.86 5.13
C MET A 152 8.77 -9.72 5.53
N ASP A 153 9.62 -10.05 4.56
CA ASP A 153 10.68 -11.05 4.71
C ASP A 153 11.85 -10.59 5.61
N ASN A 154 11.94 -9.29 5.90
CA ASN A 154 12.93 -8.69 6.78
C ASN A 154 12.35 -8.17 8.09
N THR A 155 11.26 -8.78 8.57
CA THR A 155 10.58 -8.40 9.81
C THR A 155 10.46 -9.57 10.76
N HIS A 156 10.72 -9.31 12.04
CA HIS A 156 10.49 -10.29 13.12
C HIS A 156 9.94 -9.56 14.35
N PHE A 157 8.81 -10.01 14.83
CA PHE A 157 8.13 -9.50 16.02
C PHE A 157 8.35 -10.46 17.21
N VAL A 158 8.63 -9.92 18.38
CA VAL A 158 8.75 -10.68 19.64
C VAL A 158 7.78 -10.23 20.73
N ASN A 159 7.06 -9.12 20.50
CA ASN A 159 6.02 -8.61 21.40
C ASN A 159 5.00 -7.78 20.60
N ALA A 160 3.87 -7.45 21.24
CA ALA A 160 2.76 -6.68 20.65
C ALA A 160 2.95 -5.16 20.72
N THR A 161 3.96 -4.69 21.42
CA THR A 161 4.12 -3.29 21.83
C THR A 161 5.20 -2.53 21.08
N GLY A 162 6.28 -3.22 20.68
CA GLY A 162 7.49 -2.64 20.14
C GLY A 162 8.49 -2.20 21.22
N LEU A 163 8.39 -2.75 22.41
CA LEU A 163 9.45 -2.62 23.42
C LEU A 163 10.74 -3.25 22.91
N PRO A 164 11.91 -2.69 23.26
CA PRO A 164 13.19 -3.09 22.74
C PRO A 164 13.53 -4.57 22.95
N ASN A 165 13.96 -5.23 21.88
CA ASN A 165 14.52 -6.57 21.91
C ASN A 165 15.45 -6.74 20.71
N PRO A 166 16.65 -7.32 20.84
CA PRO A 166 17.59 -7.50 19.72
C PRO A 166 17.04 -8.30 18.54
N GLN A 167 16.03 -9.15 18.77
CA GLN A 167 15.35 -9.94 17.73
C GLN A 167 14.10 -9.25 17.16
N HIS A 168 13.78 -8.04 17.63
CA HIS A 168 12.60 -7.29 17.18
C HIS A 168 13.02 -6.24 16.14
N TYR A 169 12.83 -6.54 14.86
CA TYR A 169 13.27 -5.69 13.76
C TYR A 169 12.27 -5.68 12.61
N THR A 170 12.36 -4.65 11.81
CA THR A 170 11.61 -4.46 10.55
C THR A 170 12.39 -3.59 9.58
N THR A 171 11.82 -3.30 8.40
CA THR A 171 12.37 -2.39 7.40
C THR A 171 11.34 -1.36 6.96
N ALA A 172 11.78 -0.28 6.32
CA ALA A 172 10.85 0.71 5.75
C ALA A 172 10.01 0.10 4.61
N HIS A 173 10.59 -0.83 3.85
CA HIS A 173 9.89 -1.58 2.83
C HIS A 173 8.76 -2.45 3.42
N ASP A 174 9.08 -3.29 4.40
CA ASP A 174 8.12 -4.20 5.01
C ASP A 174 6.96 -3.45 5.71
N LEU A 175 7.27 -2.33 6.38
CA LEU A 175 6.24 -1.47 6.95
C LEU A 175 5.33 -0.87 5.87
N GLY A 176 5.87 -0.58 4.69
CA GLY A 176 5.09 -0.16 3.53
C GLY A 176 4.10 -1.22 3.07
N LEU A 177 4.51 -2.50 3.03
CA LEU A 177 3.64 -3.64 2.72
C LEU A 177 2.51 -3.77 3.75
N LEU A 178 2.85 -3.74 5.04
CA LEU A 178 1.87 -3.83 6.13
C LEU A 178 0.82 -2.73 6.06
N VAL A 179 1.25 -1.47 5.91
CA VAL A 179 0.32 -0.34 5.93
C VAL A 179 -0.52 -0.27 4.65
N SER A 180 0.06 -0.59 3.49
CA SER A 180 -0.70 -0.69 2.24
C SER A 180 -1.77 -1.78 2.33
N ALA A 181 -1.45 -2.93 2.95
CA ALA A 181 -2.42 -3.97 3.22
C ALA A 181 -3.50 -3.52 4.23
N LEU A 182 -3.11 -2.80 5.30
CA LEU A 182 -4.05 -2.28 6.29
C LEU A 182 -5.07 -1.33 5.66
N ILE A 183 -4.63 -0.40 4.83
CA ILE A 183 -5.50 0.56 4.12
C ILE A 183 -6.47 -0.17 3.19
N ARG A 184 -5.98 -1.15 2.42
CA ARG A 184 -6.80 -1.89 1.44
C ARG A 184 -7.76 -2.89 2.06
N HIS A 185 -7.33 -3.58 3.13
CA HIS A 185 -8.12 -4.67 3.72
C HIS A 185 -9.14 -4.17 4.73
N PHE A 186 -8.91 -3.01 5.34
CA PHE A 186 -9.72 -2.49 6.46
C PHE A 186 -10.07 -1.00 6.29
N PRO A 187 -10.59 -0.58 5.12
CA PRO A 187 -10.94 0.83 4.88
C PRO A 187 -11.99 1.35 5.87
N GLU A 188 -12.85 0.46 6.40
CA GLU A 188 -13.88 0.78 7.39
C GLU A 188 -13.32 1.19 8.76
N TYR A 189 -12.13 0.67 9.13
CA TYR A 189 -11.47 1.01 10.41
C TYR A 189 -10.38 2.07 10.25
N TYR A 190 -9.95 2.35 9.03
CA TYR A 190 -8.86 3.29 8.75
C TYR A 190 -9.10 4.71 9.32
N PRO A 191 -10.34 5.27 9.33
CA PRO A 191 -10.61 6.59 9.91
C PRO A 191 -10.21 6.76 11.38
N LEU A 192 -10.04 5.66 12.14
CA LEU A 192 -9.58 5.70 13.53
C LEU A 192 -8.20 6.35 13.69
N PHE A 193 -7.35 6.26 12.67
CA PHE A 193 -6.00 6.85 12.68
C PHE A 193 -6.00 8.38 12.58
N ALA A 194 -7.10 8.98 12.11
CA ALA A 194 -7.27 10.43 12.01
C ALA A 194 -7.77 11.08 13.31
N ILE A 195 -8.14 10.28 14.31
CA ILE A 195 -8.65 10.78 15.60
C ILE A 195 -7.52 11.51 16.33
N LYS A 196 -7.75 12.78 16.65
CA LYS A 196 -6.73 13.66 17.21
C LYS A 196 -6.52 13.46 18.72
N GLU A 197 -7.56 13.08 19.45
CA GLU A 197 -7.48 12.84 20.88
C GLU A 197 -8.51 11.80 21.31
N TYR A 198 -8.24 11.11 22.42
CA TYR A 198 -9.17 10.15 23.00
C TYR A 198 -9.19 10.26 24.52
N ARG A 199 -10.39 10.18 25.09
CA ARG A 199 -10.60 10.20 26.54
C ARG A 199 -10.97 8.83 27.06
N TYR A 200 -10.15 8.29 27.92
CA TYR A 200 -10.42 7.04 28.63
C TYR A 200 -10.18 7.19 30.12
N ASN A 201 -11.01 6.59 30.98
CA ASN A 201 -10.90 6.63 32.43
C ASN A 201 -10.68 8.05 33.02
N GLY A 202 -11.35 9.07 32.44
CA GLY A 202 -11.22 10.46 32.87
C GLY A 202 -9.99 11.19 32.31
N ILE A 203 -9.05 10.51 31.65
CA ILE A 203 -7.81 11.07 31.14
C ILE A 203 -7.94 11.29 29.62
N THR A 204 -7.78 12.54 29.17
CA THR A 204 -7.73 12.86 27.73
C THR A 204 -6.26 12.87 27.28
N GLN A 205 -5.93 12.13 26.24
CA GLN A 205 -4.60 12.08 25.68
C GLN A 205 -4.64 12.39 24.17
N PRO A 206 -3.72 13.24 23.64
CA PRO A 206 -3.64 13.55 22.23
C PRO A 206 -2.97 12.42 21.43
N ASN A 207 -3.31 12.33 20.14
CA ASN A 207 -2.58 11.52 19.19
C ASN A 207 -1.13 12.01 19.10
N ARG A 208 -0.17 11.11 18.95
CA ARG A 208 1.25 11.47 18.88
C ARG A 208 1.70 11.89 17.49
N ASN A 209 0.87 11.69 16.47
CA ASN A 209 1.14 12.13 15.11
C ASN A 209 0.79 13.62 14.93
N ARG A 210 1.79 14.48 15.05
CA ARG A 210 1.61 15.94 14.92
C ARG A 210 1.12 16.39 13.55
N LEU A 211 1.35 15.61 12.49
CA LEU A 211 0.92 15.97 11.15
C LEU A 211 -0.62 16.07 11.03
N LEU A 212 -1.39 15.38 11.89
CA LEU A 212 -2.85 15.52 11.94
C LEU A 212 -3.32 16.96 12.22
N TRP A 213 -2.48 17.80 12.86
CA TRP A 213 -2.77 19.22 13.10
C TRP A 213 -2.10 20.16 12.09
N MET A 214 -0.97 19.71 11.49
CA MET A 214 -0.15 20.53 10.61
C MET A 214 -0.65 20.50 9.15
N ASP A 215 -1.25 19.39 8.71
CA ASP A 215 -1.71 19.19 7.33
C ASP A 215 -3.08 18.49 7.34
N ALA A 216 -4.11 19.22 6.89
CA ALA A 216 -5.48 18.72 6.86
C ALA A 216 -5.70 17.53 5.90
N THR A 217 -4.74 17.27 5.01
CA THR A 217 -4.80 16.12 4.09
C THR A 217 -4.22 14.84 4.71
N VAL A 218 -3.54 14.95 5.87
CA VAL A 218 -3.00 13.82 6.61
C VAL A 218 -4.09 13.18 7.48
N ASP A 219 -4.27 11.86 7.33
CA ASP A 219 -5.30 11.08 8.01
C ASP A 219 -4.75 9.84 8.75
N GLY A 220 -3.46 9.79 9.00
CA GLY A 220 -2.79 8.68 9.69
C GLY A 220 -1.29 8.85 9.75
N LEU A 221 -0.52 7.94 10.31
CA LEU A 221 -0.93 6.71 11.01
C LEU A 221 -0.31 6.62 12.41
N LYS A 222 1.02 6.38 12.47
CA LYS A 222 1.63 5.92 13.72
C LYS A 222 3.04 6.43 13.92
N THR A 223 3.36 6.79 15.15
CA THR A 223 4.71 7.16 15.59
C THR A 223 5.38 6.01 16.34
N GLY A 224 6.71 5.98 16.29
CA GLY A 224 7.55 5.11 17.10
C GLY A 224 8.73 5.88 17.67
N HIS A 225 9.22 5.48 18.87
CA HIS A 225 10.45 5.99 19.45
C HIS A 225 10.99 5.01 20.48
N THR A 226 12.28 4.72 20.36
CA THR A 226 13.18 4.19 21.39
C THR A 226 14.52 4.90 21.23
N GLU A 227 15.42 4.79 22.20
CA GLU A 227 16.77 5.38 22.08
C GLU A 227 17.52 4.83 20.86
N SER A 228 17.39 3.53 20.60
CA SER A 228 18.04 2.84 19.47
C SER A 228 17.33 3.08 18.13
N ALA A 229 15.99 3.11 18.11
CA ALA A 229 15.21 3.36 16.90
C ALA A 229 15.32 4.81 16.43
N GLY A 230 15.55 5.77 17.34
CA GLY A 230 15.33 7.19 17.06
C GLY A 230 13.84 7.50 16.90
N TYR A 231 13.52 8.62 16.29
CA TYR A 231 12.14 9.05 16.08
C TYR A 231 11.64 8.57 14.71
N CYS A 232 10.56 7.79 14.73
CA CYS A 232 9.95 7.20 13.53
C CYS A 232 8.52 7.70 13.34
N LEU A 233 8.09 7.87 12.09
CA LEU A 233 6.73 8.20 11.72
C LEU A 233 6.35 7.49 10.42
N ILE A 234 5.21 6.84 10.45
CA ILE A 234 4.48 6.48 9.23
C ILE A 234 3.32 7.46 9.11
N SER A 235 3.28 8.18 8.01
CA SER A 235 2.24 9.15 7.70
C SER A 235 1.58 8.88 6.37
N SER A 236 0.27 9.11 6.30
CA SER A 236 -0.51 9.00 5.07
C SER A 236 -1.26 10.30 4.85
N ALA A 237 -1.27 10.75 3.61
CA ALA A 237 -2.07 11.90 3.18
C ALA A 237 -2.89 11.52 1.95
N ARG A 238 -4.11 12.11 1.86
CA ARG A 238 -4.99 11.94 0.70
C ARG A 238 -5.31 13.30 0.09
N ARG A 239 -5.04 13.45 -1.21
CA ARG A 239 -5.37 14.66 -2.00
C ARG A 239 -6.15 14.22 -3.24
N GLY A 240 -7.44 14.51 -3.26
CA GLY A 240 -8.37 13.94 -4.25
C GLY A 240 -8.43 12.41 -4.11
N ASP A 241 -8.26 11.72 -5.21
CA ASP A 241 -8.29 10.25 -5.25
C ASP A 241 -6.92 9.59 -4.95
N ARG A 242 -5.86 10.40 -4.84
CA ARG A 242 -4.51 9.93 -4.59
C ARG A 242 -4.19 9.85 -3.11
N ARG A 243 -3.57 8.74 -2.71
CA ARG A 243 -3.05 8.54 -1.36
C ARG A 243 -1.56 8.24 -1.40
N ILE A 244 -0.78 9.04 -0.69
CA ILE A 244 0.66 8.82 -0.55
C ILE A 244 0.98 8.46 0.90
N LEU A 245 1.83 7.45 1.06
CA LEU A 245 2.31 6.91 2.31
C LEU A 245 3.81 7.21 2.43
N ALA A 246 4.22 7.89 3.49
CA ALA A 246 5.60 8.13 3.83
C ALA A 246 5.98 7.36 5.11
N ILE A 247 6.95 6.47 5.01
CA ILE A 247 7.59 5.77 6.13
C ILE A 247 8.93 6.44 6.37
N VAL A 248 9.13 7.09 7.51
CA VAL A 248 10.36 7.81 7.88
C VAL A 248 10.88 7.24 9.19
N LEU A 249 12.08 6.65 9.17
CA LEU A 249 12.66 5.92 10.29
C LEU A 249 13.97 6.53 10.73
N GLY A 250 14.14 6.68 12.06
CA GLY A 250 15.41 7.04 12.66
C GLY A 250 15.81 8.49 12.47
N THR A 251 14.89 9.44 12.62
CA THR A 251 15.19 10.87 12.72
C THR A 251 15.65 11.24 14.12
N ASN A 252 16.21 12.45 14.28
CA ASN A 252 16.85 12.90 15.53
C ASN A 252 15.86 13.49 16.55
N SER A 253 14.61 13.80 16.18
CA SER A 253 13.63 14.41 17.07
C SER A 253 12.19 14.18 16.65
N ASP A 254 11.26 14.43 17.58
CA ASP A 254 9.82 14.39 17.33
C ASP A 254 9.39 15.40 16.25
N SER A 255 9.98 16.60 16.23
CA SER A 255 9.70 17.58 15.18
C SER A 255 10.30 17.16 13.84
N ALA A 256 11.52 16.60 13.84
CA ALA A 256 12.19 16.16 12.61
C ALA A 256 11.39 15.09 11.88
N ARG A 257 10.88 14.03 12.57
CA ARG A 257 10.05 13.00 11.91
C ARG A 257 8.82 13.60 11.22
N SER A 258 8.18 14.61 11.81
CA SER A 258 7.03 15.29 11.22
C SER A 258 7.42 16.14 10.00
N THR A 259 8.49 16.96 10.14
CA THR A 259 8.98 17.82 9.04
C THR A 259 9.46 17.00 7.84
N GLU A 260 10.25 15.95 8.08
CA GLU A 260 10.79 15.11 7.02
C GLU A 260 9.69 14.31 6.31
N SER A 261 8.68 13.81 7.05
CA SER A 261 7.52 13.14 6.46
C SER A 261 6.69 14.10 5.61
N GLN A 262 6.43 15.33 6.08
CA GLN A 262 5.68 16.34 5.31
C GLN A 262 6.42 16.74 4.03
N LYS A 263 7.75 16.87 4.10
CA LYS A 263 8.59 17.15 2.93
C LYS A 263 8.43 16.07 1.86
N LEU A 264 8.50 14.80 2.24
CA LEU A 264 8.31 13.66 1.33
C LEU A 264 6.91 13.63 0.73
N LEU A 265 5.87 13.77 1.57
CA LEU A 265 4.49 13.79 1.10
C LEU A 265 4.26 14.91 0.06
N ASN A 266 4.71 16.13 0.37
CA ASN A 266 4.57 17.26 -0.54
C ASN A 266 5.30 17.04 -1.86
N TRP A 267 6.54 16.54 -1.80
CA TRP A 267 7.32 16.23 -3.01
C TRP A 267 6.60 15.16 -3.87
N GLY A 268 6.09 14.09 -3.25
CA GLY A 268 5.36 13.04 -3.97
C GLY A 268 4.11 13.55 -4.68
N PHE A 269 3.31 14.40 -4.02
CA PHE A 269 2.12 14.98 -4.64
C PHE A 269 2.44 16.00 -5.73
N GLN A 270 3.55 16.72 -5.64
CA GLN A 270 3.96 17.73 -6.62
C GLN A 270 4.64 17.11 -7.84
N THR A 271 5.38 16.02 -7.63
CA THR A 271 6.26 15.44 -8.66
C THR A 271 5.57 14.36 -9.48
N PHE A 272 4.58 13.67 -8.93
CA PHE A 272 3.92 12.55 -9.58
C PHE A 272 2.42 12.79 -9.79
N GLU A 273 1.88 12.13 -10.81
CA GLU A 273 0.45 11.99 -11.08
C GLU A 273 0.09 10.51 -11.07
N THR A 274 -1.14 10.21 -10.64
CA THR A 274 -1.68 8.85 -10.65
C THR A 274 -2.94 8.83 -11.48
N GLN A 275 -3.04 7.89 -12.41
CA GLN A 275 -4.17 7.70 -13.30
C GLN A 275 -4.87 6.38 -12.98
N HIS A 276 -6.19 6.43 -12.91
CA HIS A 276 -7.03 5.25 -12.87
C HIS A 276 -7.22 4.75 -14.30
N LEU A 277 -6.67 3.59 -14.65
CA LEU A 277 -6.69 3.07 -16.00
C LEU A 277 -7.88 2.16 -16.26
N PHE A 278 -8.17 1.23 -15.32
CA PHE A 278 -9.27 0.29 -15.46
C PHE A 278 -9.92 -0.01 -14.12
N GLN A 279 -11.25 -0.13 -14.14
CA GLN A 279 -12.05 -0.49 -12.97
C GLN A 279 -12.07 -2.02 -12.78
N LYS A 280 -12.07 -2.44 -11.53
CA LYS A 280 -12.25 -3.81 -11.11
C LYS A 280 -13.59 -4.37 -11.63
N ASP A 281 -13.57 -5.62 -12.10
CA ASP A 281 -14.75 -6.39 -12.53
C ASP A 281 -15.57 -5.74 -13.65
N VAL A 282 -15.02 -4.73 -14.35
CA VAL A 282 -15.64 -4.11 -15.52
C VAL A 282 -15.10 -4.73 -16.80
N PRO A 283 -15.97 -5.22 -17.71
CA PRO A 283 -15.52 -5.77 -18.99
C PRO A 283 -14.82 -4.72 -19.85
N ILE A 284 -13.61 -5.02 -20.30
CA ILE A 284 -12.87 -4.18 -21.25
C ILE A 284 -12.79 -4.77 -22.64
N LYS A 285 -13.00 -6.09 -22.76
CA LYS A 285 -12.95 -6.82 -24.03
C LYS A 285 -13.77 -8.10 -23.98
N SER A 286 -14.44 -8.46 -25.11
CA SER A 286 -14.96 -9.82 -25.36
C SER A 286 -13.94 -10.62 -26.16
N LEU A 287 -13.67 -11.85 -25.71
CA LEU A 287 -12.70 -12.76 -26.34
C LEU A 287 -13.41 -14.02 -26.85
N GLU A 288 -13.04 -14.47 -28.05
CA GLU A 288 -13.60 -15.68 -28.67
C GLU A 288 -13.22 -16.92 -27.84
N VAL A 289 -14.25 -17.77 -27.57
CA VAL A 289 -14.10 -19.04 -26.87
C VAL A 289 -14.52 -20.18 -27.79
N PHE A 290 -13.65 -21.18 -27.93
CA PHE A 290 -13.91 -22.41 -28.68
C PHE A 290 -14.51 -23.47 -27.76
N LYS A 291 -15.40 -24.31 -28.31
CA LYS A 291 -16.07 -25.45 -27.63
C LYS A 291 -16.91 -25.02 -26.42
N GLY A 292 -17.19 -23.72 -26.25
CA GLY A 292 -17.98 -23.17 -25.16
C GLY A 292 -19.50 -23.21 -25.42
N ALA A 293 -20.25 -23.11 -24.32
CA ALA A 293 -21.71 -22.90 -24.39
C ALA A 293 -22.06 -21.52 -24.95
N THR A 294 -21.17 -20.55 -24.74
CA THR A 294 -21.14 -19.23 -25.40
C THR A 294 -19.90 -19.12 -26.27
N ARG A 295 -19.97 -18.28 -27.31
CA ARG A 295 -18.83 -18.04 -28.22
C ARG A 295 -17.86 -17.00 -27.73
N GLU A 296 -18.21 -16.28 -26.66
CA GLU A 296 -17.43 -15.19 -26.12
C GLU A 296 -17.39 -15.26 -24.59
N VAL A 297 -16.32 -14.77 -24.01
CA VAL A 297 -16.16 -14.51 -22.59
C VAL A 297 -15.80 -13.04 -22.38
N LYS A 298 -16.44 -12.39 -21.40
CA LYS A 298 -16.08 -11.05 -20.99
C LYS A 298 -14.80 -11.08 -20.18
N ALA A 299 -13.84 -10.29 -20.59
CA ALA A 299 -12.53 -10.17 -19.96
C ALA A 299 -12.34 -8.78 -19.33
N GLY A 300 -11.74 -8.74 -18.16
CA GLY A 300 -11.46 -7.52 -17.38
C GLY A 300 -10.39 -7.78 -16.34
N PHE A 301 -10.31 -6.92 -15.33
CA PHE A 301 -9.35 -7.03 -14.24
C PHE A 301 -10.06 -7.37 -12.93
N SER A 302 -9.44 -8.21 -12.08
CA SER A 302 -9.94 -8.58 -10.76
C SER A 302 -9.62 -7.56 -9.67
N GLU A 303 -8.90 -6.49 -10.03
CA GLU A 303 -8.51 -5.37 -9.16
C GLU A 303 -8.58 -4.05 -9.93
N GLU A 304 -8.58 -2.92 -9.22
CA GLU A 304 -8.41 -1.60 -9.81
C GLU A 304 -7.01 -1.49 -10.41
N VAL A 305 -6.89 -0.96 -11.62
CA VAL A 305 -5.59 -0.76 -12.28
C VAL A 305 -5.25 0.72 -12.29
N TRP A 306 -4.21 1.04 -11.56
CA TRP A 306 -3.69 2.39 -11.43
C TRP A 306 -2.26 2.48 -11.96
N MET A 307 -1.87 3.65 -12.42
CA MET A 307 -0.52 3.94 -12.88
C MET A 307 -0.06 5.29 -12.34
N THR A 308 1.14 5.32 -11.75
CA THR A 308 1.80 6.55 -11.31
C THR A 308 2.99 6.85 -12.20
N HIS A 309 3.13 8.10 -12.60
CA HIS A 309 4.23 8.59 -13.45
C HIS A 309 4.57 10.04 -13.07
N PRO A 310 5.72 10.59 -13.52
CA PRO A 310 6.03 12.00 -13.33
C PRO A 310 4.94 12.90 -13.90
N ALA A 311 4.68 14.01 -13.20
CA ALA A 311 3.64 14.96 -13.58
C ALA A 311 3.91 15.54 -14.97
N GLY A 312 2.87 15.60 -15.80
CA GLY A 312 2.95 16.10 -17.17
C GLY A 312 3.52 15.11 -18.21
N GLU A 313 3.87 13.88 -17.83
CA GLU A 313 4.52 12.90 -18.70
C GLU A 313 3.61 11.74 -19.14
N THR A 314 2.30 11.93 -19.10
CA THR A 314 1.31 10.93 -19.51
C THR A 314 1.56 10.33 -20.89
N ALA A 315 2.06 11.13 -21.84
CA ALA A 315 2.36 10.69 -23.20
C ALA A 315 3.47 9.61 -23.28
N ARG A 316 4.30 9.47 -22.24
CA ARG A 316 5.36 8.45 -22.14
C ARG A 316 4.85 7.11 -21.62
N VAL A 317 3.62 7.07 -21.08
CA VAL A 317 2.95 5.84 -20.62
C VAL A 317 2.36 5.12 -21.83
N LYS A 318 2.69 3.84 -21.99
CA LYS A 318 2.11 2.97 -23.01
C LYS A 318 1.47 1.75 -22.36
N GLN A 319 0.35 1.32 -22.93
CA GLN A 319 -0.39 0.15 -22.48
C GLN A 319 -0.40 -0.87 -23.63
N THR A 320 0.03 -2.10 -23.33
CA THR A 320 0.03 -3.20 -24.29
C THR A 320 -0.79 -4.37 -23.73
N LEU A 321 -1.92 -4.67 -24.35
CA LEU A 321 -2.78 -5.77 -23.97
C LEU A 321 -2.52 -6.98 -24.87
N THR A 322 -1.98 -8.05 -24.30
CA THR A 322 -1.76 -9.34 -24.98
C THR A 322 -2.78 -10.35 -24.49
N THR A 323 -3.45 -11.04 -25.41
CA THR A 323 -4.46 -12.06 -25.08
C THR A 323 -3.98 -13.46 -25.44
N LEU A 324 -4.30 -14.43 -24.58
CA LEU A 324 -4.04 -15.85 -24.83
C LEU A 324 -5.08 -16.38 -25.83
N GLN A 325 -4.62 -16.85 -26.98
CA GLN A 325 -5.49 -17.44 -28.01
C GLN A 325 -4.84 -18.73 -28.53
N PRO A 326 -5.66 -19.76 -28.86
CA PRO A 326 -7.10 -19.87 -28.71
C PRO A 326 -7.56 -20.13 -27.27
N ILE A 327 -8.68 -19.54 -26.85
CA ILE A 327 -9.33 -19.85 -25.57
C ILE A 327 -10.30 -21.00 -25.80
N VAL A 328 -10.19 -22.09 -25.04
CA VAL A 328 -11.01 -23.29 -25.16
C VAL A 328 -11.76 -23.56 -23.85
N ALA A 329 -13.06 -23.76 -23.96
CA ALA A 329 -13.91 -24.09 -22.81
C ALA A 329 -13.57 -25.48 -22.22
N PRO A 330 -13.73 -25.70 -20.88
CA PRO A 330 -14.35 -24.77 -19.95
C PRO A 330 -13.44 -23.63 -19.56
N VAL A 331 -13.98 -22.43 -19.34
CA VAL A 331 -13.29 -21.28 -18.80
C VAL A 331 -13.85 -21.00 -17.41
N ALA A 332 -13.01 -20.95 -16.41
CA ALA A 332 -13.41 -20.59 -15.05
C ALA A 332 -13.43 -19.05 -14.86
N ALA A 333 -14.34 -18.54 -14.02
CA ALA A 333 -14.25 -17.15 -13.57
C ALA A 333 -12.91 -16.92 -12.87
N GLY A 334 -12.25 -15.78 -13.14
CA GLY A 334 -10.90 -15.47 -12.67
C GLY A 334 -9.76 -16.14 -13.44
N GLN A 335 -10.06 -17.00 -14.42
CA GLN A 335 -9.03 -17.62 -15.26
C GLN A 335 -8.30 -16.55 -16.08
N LYS A 336 -6.96 -16.59 -16.07
CA LYS A 336 -6.12 -15.69 -16.86
C LYS A 336 -6.35 -15.91 -18.36
N LEU A 337 -6.68 -14.85 -19.07
CA LEU A 337 -6.93 -14.79 -20.50
C LEU A 337 -5.94 -13.93 -21.28
N GLY A 338 -5.08 -13.22 -20.55
CA GLY A 338 -4.10 -12.33 -21.15
C GLY A 338 -3.29 -11.57 -20.10
N THR A 339 -2.56 -10.58 -20.56
CA THR A 339 -1.75 -9.71 -19.71
C THR A 339 -1.78 -8.29 -20.26
N LEU A 340 -2.04 -7.33 -19.38
CA LEU A 340 -1.80 -5.91 -19.64
C LEU A 340 -0.39 -5.59 -19.15
N GLU A 341 0.43 -5.10 -20.04
CA GLU A 341 1.74 -4.53 -19.72
C GLU A 341 1.64 -3.01 -19.78
N ILE A 342 2.05 -2.35 -18.69
CA ILE A 342 2.16 -0.90 -18.62
C ILE A 342 3.63 -0.55 -18.64
N SER A 343 4.04 0.27 -19.61
CA SER A 343 5.42 0.74 -19.73
C SER A 343 5.48 2.27 -19.64
N TYR A 344 6.55 2.74 -19.03
CA TYR A 344 6.92 4.14 -18.98
C TYR A 344 8.30 4.29 -19.59
N ASP A 345 8.42 5.18 -20.56
CA ASP A 345 9.66 5.43 -21.31
C ASP A 345 10.30 4.15 -21.90
N GLY A 346 9.43 3.24 -22.36
CA GLY A 346 9.84 1.96 -22.95
C GLY A 346 10.27 0.88 -21.94
N ARG A 347 10.19 1.14 -20.64
CA ARG A 347 10.45 0.15 -19.59
C ARG A 347 9.14 -0.31 -18.97
N THR A 348 8.94 -1.61 -18.84
CA THR A 348 7.79 -2.18 -18.13
C THR A 348 7.84 -1.81 -16.67
N VAL A 349 6.77 -1.17 -16.16
CA VAL A 349 6.65 -0.71 -14.78
C VAL A 349 5.57 -1.46 -14.00
N ALA A 350 4.59 -2.04 -14.70
CA ALA A 350 3.57 -2.91 -14.09
C ALA A 350 3.03 -3.92 -15.10
N THR A 351 2.53 -5.04 -14.58
CA THR A 351 1.81 -6.06 -15.35
C THR A 351 0.59 -6.51 -14.57
N HIS A 352 -0.56 -6.60 -15.25
CA HIS A 352 -1.82 -7.05 -14.66
C HIS A 352 -2.42 -8.19 -15.48
N ASP A 353 -2.97 -9.19 -14.80
CA ASP A 353 -3.61 -10.30 -15.47
C ASP A 353 -5.02 -9.90 -15.96
N LEU A 354 -5.23 -10.04 -17.27
CA LEU A 354 -6.57 -9.99 -17.85
C LEU A 354 -7.27 -11.31 -17.56
N VAL A 355 -8.41 -11.28 -16.89
CA VAL A 355 -9.12 -12.48 -16.42
C VAL A 355 -10.53 -12.59 -16.99
N ALA A 356 -11.06 -13.82 -17.01
CA ALA A 356 -12.47 -14.06 -17.29
C ALA A 356 -13.33 -13.53 -16.14
N LEU A 357 -14.29 -12.65 -16.42
CA LEU A 357 -15.20 -12.10 -15.41
C LEU A 357 -16.39 -13.05 -15.13
N GLU A 358 -16.65 -13.97 -16.05
CA GLU A 358 -17.73 -14.96 -15.94
C GLU A 358 -17.25 -16.33 -16.44
N PRO A 359 -17.78 -17.45 -15.95
CA PRO A 359 -17.40 -18.77 -16.42
C PRO A 359 -18.05 -19.06 -17.77
N VAL A 360 -17.36 -19.84 -18.62
CA VAL A 360 -17.94 -20.41 -19.85
C VAL A 360 -17.88 -21.92 -19.76
N PRO A 361 -19.03 -22.61 -19.55
CA PRO A 361 -19.08 -24.06 -19.54
C PRO A 361 -18.88 -24.65 -20.93
N VAL A 362 -18.60 -25.93 -20.98
CA VAL A 362 -18.44 -26.68 -22.26
C VAL A 362 -19.75 -26.70 -23.04
N GLY A 363 -19.68 -26.44 -24.33
CA GLY A 363 -20.82 -26.50 -25.26
C GLY A 363 -21.26 -27.90 -25.56
N ASN A 364 -22.40 -28.02 -26.30
CA ASN A 364 -22.95 -29.31 -26.74
C ASN A 364 -22.02 -30.01 -27.74
N ALA A 365 -22.31 -31.28 -28.06
CA ALA A 365 -21.46 -32.09 -28.92
C ALA A 365 -21.28 -31.52 -30.34
N PHE A 366 -22.31 -30.84 -30.87
CA PHE A 366 -22.26 -30.23 -32.19
C PHE A 366 -21.31 -29.01 -32.21
N THR A 367 -21.45 -28.12 -31.23
CA THR A 367 -20.54 -26.95 -31.05
C THR A 367 -19.09 -27.40 -30.92
N ARG A 368 -18.84 -28.41 -30.09
CA ARG A 368 -17.49 -28.96 -29.88
C ARG A 368 -16.87 -29.55 -31.14
N GLY A 369 -17.67 -30.31 -31.90
CA GLY A 369 -17.25 -30.91 -33.18
C GLY A 369 -16.87 -29.84 -34.21
N TRP A 370 -17.75 -28.85 -34.39
CA TRP A 370 -17.51 -27.73 -35.29
C TRP A 370 -16.27 -26.92 -34.92
N ASP A 371 -16.12 -26.56 -33.65
CA ASP A 371 -14.98 -25.80 -33.18
C ASP A 371 -13.67 -26.59 -33.22
N THR A 372 -13.71 -27.93 -33.15
CA THR A 372 -12.52 -28.74 -33.40
C THR A 372 -12.00 -28.57 -34.82
N VAL A 373 -12.90 -28.55 -35.81
CA VAL A 373 -12.53 -28.30 -37.22
C VAL A 373 -11.97 -26.86 -37.38
N ARG A 374 -12.64 -25.88 -36.78
CA ARG A 374 -12.16 -24.47 -36.82
C ARG A 374 -10.76 -24.27 -36.22
N LEU A 375 -10.46 -24.98 -35.11
CA LEU A 375 -9.14 -24.93 -34.49
C LEU A 375 -8.03 -25.59 -35.33
N MET A 376 -8.36 -26.56 -36.19
CA MET A 376 -7.38 -27.16 -37.12
C MET A 376 -7.06 -26.27 -38.31
N LEU A 377 -7.90 -25.28 -38.59
CA LEU A 377 -7.76 -24.36 -39.72
C LEU A 377 -7.10 -23.01 -39.35
N LYS A 378 -6.85 -22.76 -38.05
CA LYS A 378 -6.11 -21.60 -37.49
C LYS A 378 -4.67 -21.98 -37.23
#